data_d60add6eba481491b61e5144d2db5db0
#
_entry.id   d60add6eba481491b61e5144d2db5db0
#
_cell.length_a   1.000
_cell.length_b   1.000
_cell.length_c   1.000
_cell.angle_alpha   90.00
_cell.angle_beta   90.00
_cell.angle_gamma   90.00
#
_symmetry.space_group_name_H-M   'P 1'
#
loop_
_entity.id
_entity.type
_entity.pdbx_description
1 polymer ?
#
loop_
_entity_poly.entity_id
_entity_poly.type
_entity_poly.pdbx_seq_one_letter_code
_entity_poly.pdbx_strand_id
1 'polypeptide(L)'
;MNGPKKDYSYCMSKNILVSVAWPYASGSRHLGHIGGAYLPADIFARYNRMIGNNVIMVSGSDVHGTPITVRADDEGVEPIEIVNRYHAEFLSYWEK
;
A
#
# COMPACT_ATOMS: atom_id res chain seq x y z
N MET A 1 -42.83 -17.74 -21.66
CA MET A 1 -41.65 -17.25 -22.40
C MET A 1 -40.44 -17.39 -21.50
N ASN A 2 -39.65 -18.42 -21.70
CA ASN A 2 -38.37 -18.57 -20.99
C ASN A 2 -37.29 -17.85 -21.79
N GLY A 3 -36.96 -16.59 -21.38
CA GLY A 3 -35.79 -15.93 -21.92
C GLY A 3 -34.51 -16.71 -21.56
N PRO A 4 -33.41 -16.57 -22.33
CA PRO A 4 -32.17 -17.27 -22.01
C PRO A 4 -31.73 -16.91 -20.61
N LYS A 5 -31.63 -17.94 -19.73
CA LYS A 5 -30.98 -17.77 -18.43
C LYS A 5 -29.55 -17.36 -18.73
N LYS A 6 -29.20 -16.11 -18.42
CA LYS A 6 -27.80 -15.67 -18.44
C LYS A 6 -27.08 -16.53 -17.41
N ASP A 7 -26.28 -17.45 -17.90
CA ASP A 7 -25.42 -18.28 -17.07
C ASP A 7 -24.26 -17.39 -16.57
N TYR A 8 -24.38 -16.92 -15.33
CA TYR A 8 -23.34 -16.14 -14.64
C TYR A 8 -22.21 -17.03 -14.09
N SER A 9 -22.21 -18.32 -14.44
CA SER A 9 -21.26 -19.30 -13.89
C SER A 9 -19.82 -19.17 -14.42
N TYR A 10 -19.53 -18.19 -15.27
CA TYR A 10 -18.21 -18.04 -15.88
C TYR A 10 -17.46 -16.78 -15.42
N CYS A 11 -17.62 -16.41 -14.16
CA CYS A 11 -16.67 -15.47 -13.55
C CYS A 11 -15.51 -16.27 -12.95
N MET A 12 -14.56 -16.68 -13.78
CA MET A 12 -13.30 -17.22 -13.27
C MET A 12 -12.68 -16.19 -12.36
N SER A 13 -12.43 -16.55 -11.08
CA SER A 13 -11.74 -15.68 -10.15
C SER A 13 -10.38 -15.30 -10.72
N LYS A 14 -10.06 -14.03 -10.71
CA LYS A 14 -8.78 -13.50 -11.19
C LYS A 14 -7.77 -13.47 -10.05
N ASN A 15 -6.51 -13.68 -10.37
CA ASN A 15 -5.40 -13.39 -9.46
C ASN A 15 -4.94 -11.95 -9.72
N ILE A 16 -5.03 -11.10 -8.71
CA ILE A 16 -4.74 -9.67 -8.79
C ILE A 16 -3.64 -9.32 -7.79
N LEU A 17 -2.57 -8.73 -8.28
CA LEU A 17 -1.55 -8.09 -7.46
C LEU A 17 -1.79 -6.58 -7.47
N VAL A 18 -2.01 -6.01 -6.29
CA VAL A 18 -2.08 -4.56 -6.07
C VAL A 18 -0.77 -4.11 -5.46
N SER A 19 0.05 -3.40 -6.22
CA SER A 19 1.35 -2.92 -5.78
C SER A 19 1.28 -1.41 -5.56
N VAL A 20 1.53 -0.97 -4.33
CA VAL A 20 1.57 0.45 -3.96
C VAL A 20 3.01 0.93 -3.92
N ALA A 21 3.27 2.10 -4.50
CA ALA A 21 4.60 2.71 -4.48
C ALA A 21 5.13 2.85 -3.05
N TRP A 22 6.39 2.52 -2.85
CA TRP A 22 7.04 2.57 -1.55
C TRP A 22 7.49 4.00 -1.23
N PRO A 23 6.98 4.61 -0.17
CA PRO A 23 7.44 5.92 0.25
C PRO A 23 8.77 5.82 0.99
N TYR A 24 9.58 6.87 0.90
CA TYR A 24 10.80 6.99 1.70
C TYR A 24 10.49 7.03 3.19
N ALA A 25 11.26 6.28 3.98
CA ALA A 25 11.18 6.29 5.44
C ALA A 25 11.97 7.49 6.03
N SER A 26 11.67 8.71 5.55
CA SER A 26 12.34 9.95 5.93
C SER A 26 11.45 10.97 6.63
N GLY A 27 10.18 10.65 6.85
CA GLY A 27 9.19 11.53 7.48
C GLY A 27 7.83 10.87 7.62
N SER A 28 6.97 11.47 8.45
CA SER A 28 5.61 10.99 8.69
C SER A 28 4.75 11.01 7.43
N ARG A 29 3.77 10.13 7.38
CA ARG A 29 2.78 10.11 6.29
C ARG A 29 1.83 11.30 6.43
N HIS A 30 1.43 11.86 5.30
CA HIS A 30 0.43 12.93 5.22
C HIS A 30 -0.76 12.49 4.36
N LEU A 31 -1.81 13.31 4.33
CA LEU A 31 -3.06 13.01 3.60
C LEU A 31 -2.83 12.69 2.11
N GLY A 32 -1.84 13.29 1.47
CA GLY A 32 -1.49 13.00 0.09
C GLY A 32 -1.00 11.57 -0.13
N HIS A 33 -0.23 11.00 0.80
CA HIS A 33 0.16 9.60 0.74
C HIS A 33 -1.04 8.68 0.96
N ILE A 34 -1.85 8.98 1.97
CA ILE A 34 -3.01 8.14 2.34
C ILE A 34 -4.08 8.22 1.25
N GLY A 35 -4.55 9.42 0.92
CA GLY A 35 -5.64 9.62 -0.04
C GLY A 35 -5.25 9.40 -1.50
N GLY A 36 -3.98 9.65 -1.85
CA GLY A 36 -3.50 9.55 -3.23
C GLY A 36 -2.96 8.18 -3.63
N ALA A 37 -2.38 7.42 -2.70
CA ALA A 37 -1.75 6.14 -3.01
C ALA A 37 -2.41 4.95 -2.28
N TYR A 38 -2.50 4.99 -0.96
CA TYR A 38 -2.90 3.83 -0.18
C TYR A 38 -4.39 3.57 -0.18
N LEU A 39 -5.21 4.58 0.07
CA LEU A 39 -6.65 4.42 0.15
C LEU A 39 -7.28 3.94 -1.18
N PRO A 40 -6.92 4.49 -2.35
CA PRO A 40 -7.42 3.96 -3.62
C PRO A 40 -7.02 2.50 -3.85
N ALA A 41 -5.80 2.12 -3.49
CA ALA A 41 -5.32 0.76 -3.62
C ALA A 41 -6.06 -0.21 -2.67
N ASP A 42 -6.31 0.20 -1.43
CA ASP A 42 -7.06 -0.58 -0.46
C ASP A 42 -8.52 -0.77 -0.89
N ILE A 43 -9.19 0.29 -1.35
CA ILE A 43 -10.56 0.21 -1.88
C ILE A 43 -10.61 -0.75 -3.07
N PHE A 44 -9.67 -0.65 -4.00
CA PHE A 44 -9.60 -1.55 -5.15
C PHE A 44 -9.39 -3.00 -4.73
N ALA A 45 -8.47 -3.26 -3.79
CA ALA A 45 -8.20 -4.59 -3.28
C ALA A 45 -9.41 -5.20 -2.58
N ARG A 46 -10.06 -4.44 -1.70
CA ARG A 46 -11.28 -4.86 -0.97
C ARG A 46 -12.43 -5.16 -1.92
N TYR A 47 -12.69 -4.27 -2.87
CA TYR A 47 -13.74 -4.47 -3.88
C TYR A 47 -13.51 -5.77 -4.66
N ASN A 48 -12.29 -6.00 -5.13
CA ASN A 48 -11.99 -7.22 -5.90
C ASN A 48 -12.11 -8.49 -5.06
N ARG A 49 -11.76 -8.46 -3.77
CA ARG A 49 -12.00 -9.59 -2.86
C ARG A 49 -13.50 -9.84 -2.67
N MET A 50 -14.30 -8.78 -2.53
CA MET A 50 -15.76 -8.91 -2.37
C MET A 50 -16.44 -9.56 -3.57
N ILE A 51 -15.95 -9.34 -4.78
CA ILE A 51 -16.50 -9.96 -6.00
C ILE A 51 -15.87 -11.32 -6.33
N GLY A 52 -15.06 -11.89 -5.41
CA GLY A 52 -14.56 -13.26 -5.50
C GLY A 52 -13.21 -13.42 -6.19
N ASN A 53 -12.45 -12.35 -6.41
CA ASN A 53 -11.09 -12.44 -6.94
C ASN A 53 -10.08 -12.76 -5.81
N ASN A 54 -8.97 -13.44 -6.18
CA ASN A 54 -7.82 -13.62 -5.32
C ASN A 54 -6.95 -12.36 -5.39
N VAL A 55 -6.80 -11.64 -4.28
CA VAL A 55 -6.08 -10.36 -4.27
C VAL A 55 -4.99 -10.36 -3.21
N ILE A 56 -3.77 -10.08 -3.65
CA ILE A 56 -2.64 -9.74 -2.80
C ILE A 56 -2.36 -8.24 -2.97
N MET A 57 -2.32 -7.50 -1.87
CA MET A 57 -1.88 -6.11 -1.84
C MET A 57 -0.53 -6.03 -1.14
N VAL A 58 0.43 -5.37 -1.77
CA VAL A 58 1.80 -5.22 -1.25
C VAL A 58 2.24 -3.76 -1.27
N SER A 59 3.00 -3.40 -0.26
CA SER A 59 3.70 -2.14 -0.14
C SER A 59 4.94 -2.32 0.74
N GLY A 60 5.70 -1.25 0.97
CA GLY A 60 6.88 -1.26 1.82
C GLY A 60 7.37 0.15 2.11
N SER A 61 8.54 0.26 2.69
CA SER A 61 9.26 1.52 2.87
C SER A 61 10.52 1.52 1.99
N ASP A 62 10.73 2.61 1.25
CA ASP A 62 12.00 2.83 0.55
C ASP A 62 13.03 3.34 1.58
N VAL A 63 14.07 2.54 1.79
CA VAL A 63 15.04 2.77 2.87
C VAL A 63 16.42 3.23 2.38
N HIS A 64 16.61 3.35 1.07
CA HIS A 64 17.91 3.68 0.47
C HIS A 64 17.96 5.04 -0.25
N GLY A 65 16.94 5.87 -0.08
CA GLY A 65 16.86 7.15 -0.79
C GLY A 65 17.67 8.27 -0.15
N THR A 66 18.17 9.20 -0.97
CA THR A 66 18.82 10.45 -0.54
C THR A 66 18.03 11.21 0.56
N PRO A 67 16.69 11.27 0.57
CA PRO A 67 15.95 11.94 1.64
C PRO A 67 16.25 11.41 3.04
N ILE A 68 16.64 10.14 3.17
CA ILE A 68 16.98 9.53 4.45
C ILE A 68 18.35 10.00 4.93
N THR A 69 19.35 10.01 4.03
CA THR A 69 20.71 10.47 4.38
C THR A 69 20.73 11.95 4.73
N VAL A 70 20.04 12.79 3.95
CA VAL A 70 19.92 14.23 4.26
C VAL A 70 19.30 14.43 5.64
N ARG A 71 18.23 13.71 5.95
CA ARG A 71 17.58 13.81 7.26
C ARG A 71 18.47 13.33 8.41
N ALA A 72 19.21 12.27 8.18
CA ALA A 72 20.16 11.73 9.17
C ALA A 72 21.28 12.74 9.44
N ASP A 73 21.82 13.36 8.41
CA ASP A 73 22.84 14.42 8.53
C ASP A 73 22.30 15.63 9.30
N ASP A 74 21.09 16.07 8.99
CA ASP A 74 20.44 17.22 9.67
C ASP A 74 20.19 16.95 11.16
N GLU A 75 19.85 15.71 11.51
CA GLU A 75 19.57 15.30 12.89
C GLU A 75 20.83 14.79 13.63
N GLY A 76 21.95 14.60 12.95
CA GLY A 76 23.19 14.09 13.51
C GLY A 76 23.11 12.64 14.02
N VAL A 77 22.34 11.81 13.30
CA VAL A 77 22.11 10.39 13.63
C VAL A 77 22.48 9.49 12.44
N GLU A 78 22.58 8.19 12.67
CA GLU A 78 22.79 7.24 11.59
C GLU A 78 21.52 7.07 10.72
N PRO A 79 21.66 6.90 9.41
CA PRO A 79 20.52 6.73 8.50
C PRO A 79 19.55 5.61 8.93
N ILE A 80 20.07 4.53 9.51
CA ILE A 80 19.24 3.41 9.99
C ILE A 80 18.30 3.81 11.14
N GLU A 81 18.67 4.79 11.95
CA GLU A 81 17.82 5.28 13.04
C GLU A 81 16.60 6.02 12.48
N ILE A 82 16.81 6.81 11.43
CA ILE A 82 15.71 7.48 10.69
C ILE A 82 14.76 6.43 10.11
N VAL A 83 15.30 5.43 9.41
CA VAL A 83 14.52 4.33 8.81
C VAL A 83 13.67 3.62 9.87
N ASN A 84 14.29 3.18 10.96
CA ASN A 84 13.60 2.41 12.00
C ASN A 84 12.47 3.23 12.64
N ARG A 85 12.69 4.51 12.89
CA ARG A 85 11.70 5.42 13.49
C ARG A 85 10.46 5.53 12.58
N TYR A 86 10.65 5.90 11.34
CA TYR A 86 9.54 6.15 10.43
C TYR A 86 8.89 4.88 9.90
N HIS A 87 9.63 3.80 9.75
CA HIS A 87 9.05 2.51 9.38
C HIS A 87 8.11 1.99 10.49
N ALA A 88 8.52 2.08 11.75
CA ALA A 88 7.65 1.72 12.87
C ALA A 88 6.38 2.58 12.94
N GLU A 89 6.52 3.88 12.67
CA GLU A 89 5.38 4.80 12.57
C GLU A 89 4.41 4.38 11.46
N PHE A 90 4.91 4.01 10.26
CA PHE A 90 4.08 3.55 9.15
C PHE A 90 3.29 2.29 9.51
N LEU A 91 3.93 1.31 10.13
CA LEU A 91 3.25 0.09 10.57
C LEU A 91 2.11 0.42 11.53
N SER A 92 2.32 1.36 12.46
CA SER A 92 1.28 1.77 13.41
C SER A 92 0.05 2.39 12.77
N TYR A 93 0.19 2.98 11.58
CA TYR A 93 -0.95 3.53 10.83
C TYR A 93 -1.76 2.45 10.12
N TRP A 94 -1.12 1.33 9.73
CA TRP A 94 -1.81 0.23 9.05
C TRP A 94 -2.58 -0.69 10.00
N GLU A 95 -2.29 -0.63 11.28
CA GLU A 95 -3.00 -1.42 12.31
C GLU A 95 -4.34 -0.82 12.73
N LYS A 96 -4.65 0.41 12.31
CA LYS A 96 -5.87 1.15 12.66
C LYS A 96 -6.89 1.10 11.53
#